data_37cb7102340dcbc77f39965f8a16f375
#
_entry.id   37cb7102340dcbc77f39965f8a16f375
#
_cell.length_a   1.000
_cell.length_b   1.000
_cell.length_c   1.000
_cell.angle_alpha   90.00
_cell.angle_beta   90.00
_cell.angle_gamma   90.00
#
_symmetry.space_group_name_H-M   'P 1'
#
loop_
_entity.id
_entity.type
_entity.pdbx_description
1 polymer ?
#
loop_
_entity_poly.entity_id
_entity_poly.type
_entity_poly.pdbx_seq_one_letter_code
_entity_poly.pdbx_strand_id
1 'polypeptide(L)'
;MKAYLLDIPNKYHRFSKNLDVKAILCNKSWLVFNDSGDKELYIFQENGSLITSVNGSVINATWQYISANNSLVISFKEQSYMLHPSFKDDVIFVLQLDGTEKFAFMIEESQSNSFHPKSLKELTAYFENKERRNIEERQQEKRFLLQ
;
A
#
# COMPACT_ATOMS: atom_id res chain seq x y z
N MET A 1 3.89 -12.40 4.16
CA MET A 1 4.08 -10.97 4.01
C MET A 1 5.32 -10.53 4.74
N LYS A 2 6.45 -11.01 4.33
CA LYS A 2 7.70 -10.75 5.01
C LYS A 2 8.36 -9.47 4.60
N ALA A 3 7.78 -8.70 3.75
CA ALA A 3 8.81 -8.12 3.00
C ALA A 3 8.58 -6.75 2.54
N TYR A 4 7.51 -6.18 2.73
CA TYR A 4 7.34 -4.89 2.19
C TYR A 4 7.17 -3.85 3.20
N LEU A 5 7.56 -4.16 4.44
CA LEU A 5 7.36 -3.23 5.51
C LEU A 5 8.59 -2.35 5.59
N LEU A 6 8.49 -1.15 5.12
CA LEU A 6 9.56 -0.16 5.16
C LEU A 6 9.38 0.72 6.37
N ASP A 7 10.48 1.03 7.06
CA ASP A 7 10.49 2.02 8.12
C ASP A 7 10.53 3.40 7.48
N ILE A 8 9.43 4.15 7.61
CA ILE A 8 9.33 5.50 7.07
C ILE A 8 9.02 6.45 8.21
N PRO A 9 9.63 7.65 8.24
CA PRO A 9 9.27 8.66 9.24
C PRO A 9 7.76 8.88 9.22
N ASN A 10 7.17 8.85 10.40
CA ASN A 10 5.71 8.84 10.53
C ASN A 10 5.12 10.21 10.22
N LYS A 11 5.07 10.57 8.96
CA LYS A 11 4.45 11.78 8.47
C LYS A 11 3.05 11.54 7.93
N TYR A 12 2.66 10.27 7.81
CA TYR A 12 1.38 9.90 7.24
C TYR A 12 0.49 9.32 8.30
N HIS A 13 -0.66 9.89 8.45
CA HIS A 13 -1.69 9.38 9.33
C HIS A 13 -2.62 8.48 8.54
N ARG A 14 -3.25 7.53 9.23
CA ARG A 14 -4.25 6.68 8.61
C ARG A 14 -5.33 7.52 7.95
N PHE A 15 -5.77 7.11 6.78
CA PHE A 15 -6.97 7.67 6.22
C PHE A 15 -8.14 7.32 7.12
N SER A 16 -8.82 8.30 7.62
CA SER A 16 -10.00 8.13 8.47
C SER A 16 -11.27 8.19 7.67
N LYS A 17 -11.19 8.12 6.37
CA LYS A 17 -12.31 8.51 5.58
C LYS A 17 -12.94 7.40 4.80
N ASN A 18 -14.01 7.70 4.18
CA ASN A 18 -14.89 6.95 3.31
C ASN A 18 -14.20 6.24 2.16
N LEU A 19 -13.05 5.65 2.41
CA LEU A 19 -12.31 4.89 1.42
C LEU A 19 -12.95 3.51 1.33
N ASP A 20 -13.48 3.18 0.17
CA ASP A 20 -14.02 1.84 -0.05
C ASP A 20 -12.88 0.88 -0.37
N VAL A 21 -12.29 0.32 0.68
CA VAL A 21 -11.13 -0.55 0.56
C VAL A 21 -11.43 -1.80 -0.26
N LYS A 22 -12.63 -2.35 -0.14
CA LYS A 22 -13.01 -3.51 -0.95
C LYS A 22 -13.02 -3.18 -2.44
N ALA A 23 -13.62 -2.06 -2.81
CA ALA A 23 -13.64 -1.64 -4.20
C ALA A 23 -12.24 -1.35 -4.74
N ILE A 24 -11.37 -0.81 -3.91
CA ILE A 24 -9.99 -0.52 -4.29
C ILE A 24 -9.22 -1.81 -4.55
N LEU A 25 -9.35 -2.81 -3.68
CA LEU A 25 -8.52 -4.01 -3.70
C LEU A 25 -9.04 -5.10 -4.63
N CYS A 26 -10.37 -5.28 -4.70
CA CYS A 26 -10.94 -6.44 -5.36
C CYS A 26 -10.75 -6.46 -6.87
N ASN A 27 -10.51 -7.67 -7.38
CA ASN A 27 -10.44 -7.94 -8.82
C ASN A 27 -9.32 -7.19 -9.52
N LYS A 28 -8.27 -6.87 -8.78
CA LYS A 28 -7.07 -6.22 -9.30
C LYS A 28 -5.85 -7.00 -8.86
N SER A 29 -4.79 -6.89 -9.64
CA SER A 29 -3.48 -7.44 -9.29
C SER A 29 -2.61 -6.33 -8.73
N TRP A 30 -2.02 -6.60 -7.57
CA TRP A 30 -1.16 -5.65 -6.88
C TRP A 30 0.27 -6.18 -6.82
N LEU A 31 1.21 -5.35 -7.26
CA LEU A 31 2.64 -5.64 -7.13
C LEU A 31 3.13 -5.16 -5.78
N VAL A 32 3.81 -6.03 -5.08
CA VAL A 32 4.36 -5.74 -3.76
C VAL A 32 5.81 -6.23 -3.75
N PHE A 33 6.72 -5.46 -3.14
CA PHE A 33 8.14 -5.78 -3.16
C PHE A 33 8.57 -6.36 -1.82
N ASN A 34 9.46 -7.36 -1.86
CA ASN A 34 10.04 -7.89 -0.63
C ASN A 34 11.40 -7.26 -0.31
N ASP A 35 11.97 -7.62 0.83
CA ASP A 35 13.24 -7.05 1.30
C ASP A 35 14.39 -7.30 0.33
N SER A 36 14.31 -8.37 -0.45
CA SER A 36 15.31 -8.72 -1.45
C SER A 36 15.10 -8.01 -2.78
N GLY A 37 14.05 -7.21 -2.91
CA GLY A 37 13.70 -6.56 -4.16
C GLY A 37 12.88 -7.44 -5.11
N ASP A 38 12.54 -8.66 -4.72
CA ASP A 38 11.69 -9.52 -5.52
C ASP A 38 10.26 -9.00 -5.53
N LYS A 39 9.59 -9.16 -6.66
CA LYS A 39 8.19 -8.77 -6.78
C LYS A 39 7.29 -9.92 -6.39
N GLU A 40 6.31 -9.62 -5.58
CA GLU A 40 5.22 -10.53 -5.28
C GLU A 40 3.94 -9.96 -5.89
N LEU A 41 3.05 -10.84 -6.28
CA LEU A 41 1.76 -10.48 -6.85
C LEU A 41 0.66 -10.82 -5.85
N TYR A 42 -0.22 -9.87 -5.57
CA TYR A 42 -1.36 -10.08 -4.67
C TYR A 42 -2.65 -9.83 -5.44
N ILE A 43 -3.57 -10.80 -5.37
CA ILE A 43 -4.89 -10.68 -6.00
C ILE A 43 -5.94 -10.89 -4.92
N PHE A 44 -6.68 -9.84 -4.61
CA PHE A 44 -7.75 -9.88 -3.62
C PHE A 44 -9.06 -10.20 -4.32
N GLN A 45 -9.74 -11.24 -3.86
CA GLN A 45 -11.02 -11.68 -4.43
C GLN A 45 -12.17 -11.33 -3.48
N GLU A 46 -13.33 -11.06 -4.04
CA GLU A 46 -14.49 -10.61 -3.26
C GLU A 46 -14.94 -11.62 -2.22
N ASN A 47 -14.71 -12.90 -2.46
CA ASN A 47 -15.10 -13.96 -1.54
C ASN A 47 -14.21 -14.09 -0.31
N GLY A 48 -13.21 -13.22 -0.17
CA GLY A 48 -12.26 -13.28 0.95
C GLY A 48 -11.00 -14.09 0.67
N SER A 49 -10.88 -14.65 -0.52
CA SER A 49 -9.64 -15.34 -0.92
C SER A 49 -8.59 -14.33 -1.33
N LEU A 50 -7.34 -14.62 -1.02
CA LEU A 50 -6.19 -13.86 -1.47
C LEU A 50 -5.22 -14.82 -2.12
N ILE A 51 -4.86 -14.54 -3.37
CA ILE A 51 -3.86 -15.32 -4.09
C ILE A 51 -2.57 -14.50 -4.09
N THR A 52 -1.48 -15.12 -3.63
CA THR A 52 -0.17 -14.49 -3.71
C THR A 52 0.74 -15.34 -4.55
N SER A 53 1.62 -14.69 -5.30
CA SER A 53 2.57 -15.39 -6.17
C SER A 53 3.94 -14.76 -6.06
N VAL A 54 4.95 -15.62 -5.84
CA VAL A 54 6.35 -15.23 -5.80
C VAL A 54 7.11 -16.14 -6.73
N ASN A 55 7.68 -15.59 -7.80
CA ASN A 55 8.44 -16.36 -8.78
C ASN A 55 7.68 -17.58 -9.31
N GLY A 56 6.37 -17.42 -9.54
CA GLY A 56 5.52 -18.50 -10.05
C GLY A 56 5.02 -19.48 -9.00
N SER A 57 5.47 -19.37 -7.76
CA SER A 57 4.97 -20.19 -6.66
C SER A 57 3.76 -19.50 -6.02
N VAL A 58 2.64 -20.21 -5.98
CA VAL A 58 1.38 -19.65 -5.49
C VAL A 58 1.13 -20.06 -4.04
N ILE A 59 0.78 -19.09 -3.21
CA ILE A 59 0.37 -19.29 -1.83
C ILE A 59 -1.05 -18.75 -1.69
N ASN A 60 -1.96 -19.58 -1.20
CA ASN A 60 -3.33 -19.16 -0.93
C ASN A 60 -3.43 -18.60 0.49
N ALA A 61 -4.13 -17.48 0.60
CA ALA A 61 -4.35 -16.78 1.86
C ALA A 61 -5.80 -16.32 1.91
N THR A 62 -6.16 -15.62 2.96
CA THR A 62 -7.47 -14.99 3.10
C THR A 62 -7.29 -13.54 3.51
N TRP A 63 -8.32 -12.74 3.24
CA TRP A 63 -8.31 -11.34 3.65
C TRP A 63 -9.71 -10.91 4.09
N GLN A 64 -9.74 -9.89 4.92
CA GLN A 64 -10.97 -9.36 5.46
C GLN A 64 -10.80 -7.88 5.73
N TYR A 65 -11.80 -7.09 5.35
CA TYR A 65 -11.86 -5.68 5.72
C TYR A 65 -12.79 -5.49 6.90
N ILE A 66 -12.30 -4.80 7.92
CA ILE A 66 -13.06 -4.51 9.14
C ILE A 66 -13.40 -3.02 9.12
N SER A 67 -14.67 -2.71 8.89
CA SER A 67 -15.11 -1.32 8.77
C SER A 67 -15.07 -0.57 10.10
N ALA A 68 -15.21 -1.28 11.21
CA ALA A 68 -15.26 -0.67 12.53
C ALA A 68 -14.03 0.19 12.86
N ASN A 69 -12.85 -0.23 12.40
CA ASN A 69 -11.61 0.51 12.65
C ASN A 69 -10.81 0.74 11.37
N ASN A 70 -11.42 0.58 10.22
CA ASN A 70 -10.78 0.77 8.92
C ASN A 70 -9.50 -0.06 8.79
N SER A 71 -9.63 -1.36 9.00
CA SER A 71 -8.50 -2.29 9.00
C SER A 71 -8.64 -3.35 7.93
N LEU A 72 -7.50 -3.77 7.39
CA LEU A 72 -7.39 -4.90 6.50
C LEU A 72 -6.64 -6.00 7.25
N VAL A 73 -7.25 -7.19 7.35
CA VAL A 73 -6.59 -8.35 7.93
C VAL A 73 -6.22 -9.32 6.81
N ILE A 74 -4.95 -9.64 6.73
CA ILE A 74 -4.44 -10.63 5.77
C ILE A 74 -3.96 -11.83 6.58
N SER A 75 -4.49 -13.01 6.26
CA SER A 75 -4.18 -14.23 7.00
C SER A 75 -3.52 -15.24 6.10
N PHE A 76 -2.29 -15.55 6.42
CA PHE A 76 -1.55 -16.69 5.85
C PHE A 76 -1.71 -17.88 6.80
N LYS A 77 -1.30 -19.06 6.34
CA LYS A 77 -1.46 -20.27 7.13
C LYS A 77 -0.87 -20.16 8.54
N GLU A 78 0.26 -19.48 8.66
CA GLU A 78 1.00 -19.43 9.92
C GLU A 78 0.87 -18.11 10.67
N GLN A 79 0.40 -17.06 10.02
CA GLN A 79 0.38 -15.74 10.64
C GLN A 79 -0.63 -14.83 9.98
N SER A 80 -1.25 -13.98 10.78
CA SER A 80 -2.17 -12.94 10.30
C SER A 80 -1.60 -11.57 10.60
N TYR A 81 -1.93 -10.60 9.75
CA TYR A 81 -1.48 -9.23 9.88
C TYR A 81 -2.67 -8.28 9.83
N MET A 82 -2.65 -7.26 10.66
CA MET A 82 -3.63 -6.17 10.61
C MET A 82 -2.96 -4.92 10.05
N LEU A 83 -3.56 -4.35 9.02
CA LEU A 83 -3.02 -3.20 8.32
C LEU A 83 -4.07 -2.11 8.23
N HIS A 84 -3.63 -0.86 8.20
CA HIS A 84 -4.53 0.27 8.07
C HIS A 84 -4.19 1.10 6.84
N PRO A 85 -5.18 1.52 6.04
CA PRO A 85 -4.91 2.41 4.92
C PRO A 85 -4.23 3.70 5.41
N SER A 86 -3.15 4.08 4.76
CA SER A 86 -2.37 5.24 5.13
C SER A 86 -2.32 6.30 4.03
N PHE A 87 -2.17 5.86 2.78
CA PHE A 87 -2.07 6.77 1.65
C PHE A 87 -2.50 6.04 0.38
N LYS A 88 -3.17 6.76 -0.52
CA LYS A 88 -3.50 6.22 -1.83
C LYS A 88 -3.48 7.34 -2.87
N ASP A 89 -2.87 7.04 -4.02
CA ASP A 89 -3.03 7.84 -5.23
C ASP A 89 -3.42 6.91 -6.38
N ASP A 90 -3.29 7.37 -7.63
CA ASP A 90 -3.69 6.58 -8.80
C ASP A 90 -2.79 5.36 -9.03
N VAL A 91 -1.61 5.35 -8.45
CA VAL A 91 -0.58 4.34 -8.72
C VAL A 91 -0.29 3.47 -7.51
N ILE A 92 -0.21 4.08 -6.33
CA ILE A 92 0.30 3.40 -5.14
C ILE A 92 -0.74 3.42 -4.01
N PHE A 93 -0.82 2.31 -3.29
CA PHE A 93 -1.62 2.19 -2.08
C PHE A 93 -0.70 1.79 -0.94
N VAL A 94 -0.67 2.59 0.11
CA VAL A 94 0.20 2.38 1.26
C VAL A 94 -0.62 1.98 2.46
N LEU A 95 -0.22 0.89 3.10
CA LEU A 95 -0.86 0.36 4.29
C LEU A 95 0.13 0.38 5.45
N GLN A 96 -0.33 0.75 6.62
CA GLN A 96 0.48 0.74 7.85
C GLN A 96 0.19 -0.52 8.65
N LEU A 97 1.24 -1.20 9.09
CA LEU A 97 1.09 -2.34 10.00
C LEU A 97 0.69 -1.83 11.38
N ASP A 98 -0.40 -2.39 11.92
CA ASP A 98 -0.98 -1.97 13.19
C ASP A 98 0.07 -1.97 14.32
N GLY A 99 0.08 -0.88 15.08
CA GLY A 99 0.99 -0.74 16.22
C GLY A 99 2.44 -0.45 15.87
N THR A 100 2.75 -0.18 14.62
CA THR A 100 4.12 0.07 14.17
C THR A 100 4.19 1.28 13.26
N GLU A 101 5.43 1.68 12.92
CA GLU A 101 5.69 2.68 11.89
C GLU A 101 6.16 2.05 10.60
N LYS A 102 5.82 0.78 10.38
CA LYS A 102 6.17 0.05 9.17
C LYS A 102 5.03 0.10 8.16
N PHE A 103 5.37 0.24 6.90
CA PHE A 103 4.40 0.42 5.83
C PHE A 103 4.61 -0.61 4.74
N ALA A 104 3.50 -1.08 4.18
CA ALA A 104 3.50 -1.93 3.00
C ALA A 104 3.09 -1.08 1.79
N PHE A 105 3.82 -1.19 0.70
CA PHE A 105 3.57 -0.45 -0.52
C PHE A 105 3.06 -1.39 -1.60
N MET A 106 1.91 -1.06 -2.18
CA MET A 106 1.33 -1.85 -3.26
C MET A 106 1.11 -0.97 -4.48
N ILE A 107 1.42 -1.51 -5.65
CA ILE A 107 1.24 -0.83 -6.92
C ILE A 107 0.29 -1.67 -7.76
N GLU A 108 -0.79 -1.06 -8.24
CA GLU A 108 -1.70 -1.75 -9.14
C GLU A 108 -0.97 -2.11 -10.43
N GLU A 109 -1.02 -3.39 -10.81
CA GLU A 109 -0.26 -3.88 -11.96
C GLU A 109 -0.61 -3.14 -13.26
N SER A 110 -1.88 -2.77 -13.44
CA SER A 110 -2.30 -2.03 -14.61
C SER A 110 -1.68 -0.65 -14.72
N GLN A 111 -1.18 -0.10 -13.61
CA GLN A 111 -0.54 1.21 -13.55
C GLN A 111 0.98 1.12 -13.58
N SER A 112 1.53 -0.08 -13.74
CA SER A 112 2.98 -0.27 -13.73
C SER A 112 3.69 0.43 -14.89
N ASN A 113 2.98 0.77 -15.96
CA ASN A 113 3.51 1.57 -17.06
C ASN A 113 3.81 3.01 -16.65
N SER A 114 3.05 3.54 -15.68
CA SER A 114 3.26 4.90 -15.18
C SER A 114 4.37 4.97 -14.15
N PHE A 115 4.59 3.87 -13.44
CA PHE A 115 5.63 3.75 -12.43
C PHE A 115 6.05 2.30 -12.33
N HIS A 116 7.31 2.03 -12.56
CA HIS A 116 7.84 0.67 -12.59
C HIS A 116 9.12 0.61 -11.76
N PRO A 117 8.99 0.61 -10.42
CA PRO A 117 10.17 0.59 -9.57
C PRO A 117 10.88 -0.75 -9.68
N LYS A 118 12.21 -0.70 -9.70
CA LYS A 118 13.05 -1.89 -9.76
C LYS A 118 13.61 -2.27 -8.41
N SER A 119 13.43 -1.42 -7.41
CA SER A 119 13.98 -1.63 -6.07
C SER A 119 13.13 -0.94 -5.03
N LEU A 120 13.32 -1.31 -3.78
CA LEU A 120 12.68 -0.63 -2.64
C LEU A 120 13.13 0.81 -2.52
N LYS A 121 14.38 1.08 -2.89
CA LYS A 121 14.91 2.44 -2.88
C LYS A 121 14.17 3.36 -3.84
N GLU A 122 13.91 2.89 -5.06
CA GLU A 122 13.15 3.65 -6.05
C GLU A 122 11.71 3.89 -5.57
N LEU A 123 11.10 2.87 -4.97
CA LEU A 123 9.75 2.98 -4.43
C LEU A 123 9.67 4.01 -3.31
N THR A 124 10.63 3.97 -2.39
CA THR A 124 10.69 4.92 -1.28
C THR A 124 10.94 6.34 -1.79
N ALA A 125 11.83 6.51 -2.75
CA ALA A 125 12.11 7.81 -3.35
C ALA A 125 10.87 8.39 -4.04
N TYR A 126 10.13 7.57 -4.76
CA TYR A 126 8.89 8.01 -5.40
C TYR A 126 7.89 8.54 -4.37
N PHE A 127 7.72 7.79 -3.30
CA PHE A 127 6.79 8.14 -2.22
C PHE A 127 7.18 9.45 -1.54
N GLU A 128 8.45 9.62 -1.21
CA GLU A 128 8.97 10.83 -0.59
C GLU A 128 8.84 12.05 -1.52
N ASN A 129 9.10 11.88 -2.79
CA ASN A 129 8.95 12.95 -3.77
C ASN A 129 7.49 13.38 -3.91
N LYS A 130 6.57 12.44 -3.88
CA LYS A 130 5.14 12.74 -3.94
C LYS A 130 4.72 13.56 -2.73
N GLU A 131 5.19 13.20 -1.55
CA GLU A 131 4.92 13.95 -0.33
C GLU A 131 5.46 15.37 -0.41
N ARG A 132 6.69 15.52 -0.89
CA ARG A 132 7.34 16.83 -1.02
C ARG A 132 6.53 17.74 -1.94
N ARG A 133 6.06 17.23 -3.08
CA ARG A 133 5.23 18.00 -4.00
C ARG A 133 3.95 18.49 -3.33
N ASN A 134 3.31 17.63 -2.57
CA ASN A 134 2.09 18.00 -1.87
C ASN A 134 2.33 19.12 -0.86
N ILE A 135 3.45 19.07 -0.14
CA ILE A 135 3.83 20.12 0.81
C ILE A 135 4.11 21.43 0.08
N GLU A 136 4.85 21.40 -1.00
CA GLU A 136 5.18 22.59 -1.80
C GLU A 136 3.90 23.23 -2.37
N GLU A 137 3.00 22.45 -2.89
CA GLU A 137 1.71 22.95 -3.40
C GLU A 137 0.92 23.65 -2.30
N ARG A 138 0.86 23.07 -1.11
CA ARG A 138 0.18 23.69 0.03
C ARG A 138 0.83 25.03 0.42
N GLN A 139 2.12 25.12 0.39
CA GLN A 139 2.85 26.33 0.69
C GLN A 139 2.57 27.41 -0.35
N GLN A 140 2.53 27.06 -1.62
CA GLN A 140 2.18 27.99 -2.69
C GLN A 140 0.76 28.50 -2.55
N GLU A 141 -0.18 27.66 -2.22
CA GLU A 141 -1.55 28.06 -1.98
C GLU A 141 -1.65 29.07 -0.83
N LYS A 142 -0.93 28.83 0.26
CA LYS A 142 -0.90 29.74 1.39
C LYS A 142 -0.32 31.09 1.01
N ARG A 143 0.75 31.11 0.25
CA ARG A 143 1.35 32.37 -0.23
C ARG A 143 0.39 33.13 -1.12
N PHE A 144 -0.31 32.44 -1.98
CA PHE A 144 -1.29 33.03 -2.86
C PHE A 144 -2.45 33.66 -2.07
N LEU A 145 -2.91 33.00 -1.04
CA LEU A 145 -4.01 33.50 -0.21
C LEU A 145 -3.63 34.69 0.68
N LEU A 146 -2.32 34.87 0.94
CA LEU A 146 -1.83 35.96 1.77
C LEU A 146 -1.53 37.25 0.97
N GLN A 147 -1.63 37.18 -0.34
CA GLN A 147 -1.53 38.33 -1.19
C GLN A 147 -2.92 38.99 -1.33
#